data_d8312337b5aa49468e65bde326bc0f81
#
_entry.id   d8312337b5aa49468e65bde326bc0f81
#
_cell.length_a   1.000
_cell.length_b   1.000
_cell.length_c   1.000
_cell.angle_alpha   90.00
_cell.angle_beta   90.00
_cell.angle_gamma   90.00
#
_symmetry.space_group_name_H-M   'P 1'
#
loop_
_entity.id
_entity.type
_entity.pdbx_description
1 polymer ?
#
loop_
_entity_poly.entity_id
_entity_poly.type
_entity_poly.pdbx_seq_one_letter_code
_entity_poly.pdbx_strand_id
1 'polypeptide(L)'
;MKGHALLYLCFLLVFCAFGPKKDIHKKDISGTYRDESGFEIKIIGNEFNYIIHQTHLIYWSLDTLAKGTFKWINDSFIEINTPLPDIVGNEGLKVVQSADSSSSLDSIKLSFLIPNQWDLKITVSTNTLQNFDFIYSKINRELSLPNNIESFSFHIAPTRLIAHSINCFYGAVGFDSLREYQIEKNTNHISIEIPALDDAFFDRWFIKGEYAKVTKNTITWKGEVFRKKWEL
;
A
#
# COMPACT_ATOMS: atom_id res chain seq x y z
N MET A 1 9.42 5.54 61.81
CA MET A 1 10.10 4.51 61.00
C MET A 1 9.22 3.82 59.91
N LYS A 2 7.97 4.25 59.62
CA LYS A 2 7.09 3.60 58.61
C LYS A 2 7.19 4.20 57.22
N GLY A 3 7.80 5.39 57.04
CA GLY A 3 7.86 6.06 55.72
C GLY A 3 8.99 5.58 54.78
N HIS A 4 10.08 5.08 55.34
CA HIS A 4 11.24 4.67 54.52
C HIS A 4 11.06 3.31 53.84
N ALA A 5 10.23 2.42 54.40
CA ALA A 5 9.95 1.12 53.78
C ALA A 5 9.12 1.23 52.53
N LEU A 6 8.19 2.21 52.43
CA LEU A 6 7.36 2.43 51.26
C LEU A 6 8.17 3.02 50.09
N LEU A 7 9.15 3.89 50.40
CA LEU A 7 10.02 4.48 49.37
C LEU A 7 10.96 3.42 48.75
N TYR A 8 11.46 2.50 49.53
CA TYR A 8 12.30 1.37 49.04
C TYR A 8 11.50 0.39 48.19
N LEU A 9 10.21 0.14 48.51
CA LEU A 9 9.34 -0.72 47.73
C LEU A 9 9.03 -0.10 46.35
N CYS A 10 8.76 1.21 46.28
CA CYS A 10 8.56 1.92 45.02
C CYS A 10 9.82 1.96 44.16
N PHE A 11 11.00 2.11 44.76
CA PHE A 11 12.30 2.06 44.04
C PHE A 11 12.58 0.68 43.45
N LEU A 12 12.29 -0.40 44.19
CA LEU A 12 12.44 -1.78 43.72
C LEU A 12 11.47 -2.09 42.54
N LEU A 13 10.22 -1.61 42.57
CA LEU A 13 9.24 -1.79 41.50
C LEU A 13 9.64 -1.05 40.22
N VAL A 14 10.26 0.12 40.31
CA VAL A 14 10.75 0.89 39.15
C VAL A 14 11.95 0.18 38.51
N PHE A 15 12.86 -0.41 39.29
CA PHE A 15 14.00 -1.15 38.72
C PHE A 15 13.61 -2.49 38.08
N CYS A 16 12.54 -3.14 38.54
CA CYS A 16 12.03 -4.36 37.90
C CYS A 16 11.37 -4.07 36.53
N ALA A 17 10.90 -2.84 36.30
CA ALA A 17 10.32 -2.45 35.01
C ALA A 17 11.38 -2.20 33.91
N PHE A 18 12.64 -1.97 34.28
CA PHE A 18 13.77 -1.79 33.36
C PHE A 18 14.71 -3.01 33.35
N GLY A 19 14.14 -4.21 33.31
CA GLY A 19 14.96 -5.41 33.07
C GLY A 19 15.73 -5.23 31.74
N PRO A 20 16.98 -5.76 31.64
CA PRO A 20 17.76 -5.63 30.41
C PRO A 20 16.92 -6.13 29.24
N LYS A 21 16.75 -5.28 28.21
CA LYS A 21 16.16 -5.70 26.95
C LYS A 21 16.92 -6.93 26.48
N LYS A 22 16.27 -8.09 26.52
CA LYS A 22 16.88 -9.32 26.04
C LYS A 22 17.24 -9.12 24.57
N ASP A 23 18.51 -9.18 24.24
CA ASP A 23 18.95 -9.06 22.85
C ASP A 23 18.27 -10.16 22.03
N ILE A 24 17.45 -9.76 21.09
CA ILE A 24 16.78 -10.68 20.17
C ILE A 24 17.85 -11.22 19.24
N HIS A 25 18.19 -12.49 19.36
CA HIS A 25 19.06 -13.16 18.40
C HIS A 25 18.36 -13.22 17.04
N LYS A 26 18.69 -12.25 16.19
CA LYS A 26 18.21 -12.21 14.80
C LYS A 26 18.80 -13.40 14.06
N LYS A 27 17.98 -14.41 13.80
CA LYS A 27 18.35 -15.53 12.93
C LYS A 27 18.30 -15.08 11.48
N ASP A 28 19.26 -15.50 10.66
CA ASP A 28 19.14 -15.35 9.22
C ASP A 28 18.08 -16.35 8.72
N ILE A 29 16.99 -15.79 8.18
CA ILE A 29 15.89 -16.53 7.58
C ILE A 29 15.79 -16.28 6.09
N SER A 30 16.83 -15.72 5.47
CA SER A 30 16.83 -15.48 4.02
C SER A 30 16.63 -16.78 3.25
N GLY A 31 15.89 -16.68 2.17
CA GLY A 31 15.56 -17.79 1.28
C GLY A 31 14.12 -17.79 0.81
N THR A 32 13.78 -18.83 0.08
CA THR A 32 12.44 -19.04 -0.49
C THR A 32 11.75 -20.16 0.27
N TYR A 33 10.50 -19.90 0.68
CA TYR A 33 9.64 -20.84 1.39
C TYR A 33 8.37 -21.05 0.57
N ARG A 34 7.92 -22.29 0.42
CA ARG A 34 6.70 -22.62 -0.34
C ARG A 34 5.71 -23.42 0.51
N ASP A 35 4.42 -23.15 0.34
CA ASP A 35 3.33 -23.97 0.86
C ASP A 35 2.93 -25.08 -0.12
N GLU A 36 1.93 -25.87 0.26
CA GLU A 36 1.42 -26.98 -0.55
C GLU A 36 0.59 -26.49 -1.76
N SER A 37 0.05 -25.28 -1.70
CA SER A 37 -0.76 -24.67 -2.76
C SER A 37 0.10 -23.95 -3.81
N GLY A 38 1.42 -23.86 -3.60
CA GLY A 38 2.34 -23.24 -4.52
C GLY A 38 2.61 -21.76 -4.26
N PHE A 39 2.05 -21.18 -3.20
CA PHE A 39 2.43 -19.82 -2.79
C PHE A 39 3.82 -19.80 -2.17
N GLU A 40 4.54 -18.71 -2.39
CA GLU A 40 5.90 -18.54 -1.88
C GLU A 40 6.05 -17.31 -1.00
N ILE A 41 6.85 -17.43 0.04
CA ILE A 41 7.42 -16.33 0.79
C ILE A 41 8.90 -16.27 0.47
N LYS A 42 9.38 -15.15 -0.09
CA LYS A 42 10.80 -14.90 -0.34
C LYS A 42 11.31 -13.84 0.61
N ILE A 43 12.34 -14.19 1.37
CA ILE A 43 13.01 -13.32 2.34
C ILE A 43 14.39 -12.96 1.80
N ILE A 44 14.72 -11.67 1.74
CA ILE A 44 16.03 -11.14 1.34
C ILE A 44 16.42 -10.07 2.38
N GLY A 45 17.35 -10.40 3.27
CA GLY A 45 17.67 -9.53 4.39
C GLY A 45 16.46 -9.32 5.31
N ASN A 46 15.89 -8.09 5.32
CA ASN A 46 14.66 -7.76 6.05
C ASN A 46 13.45 -7.56 5.12
N GLU A 47 13.62 -7.78 3.81
CA GLU A 47 12.52 -7.69 2.86
C GLU A 47 11.68 -8.97 2.88
N PHE A 48 10.36 -8.80 2.80
CA PHE A 48 9.35 -9.83 2.69
C PHE A 48 8.63 -9.69 1.36
N ASN A 49 8.55 -10.79 0.60
CA ASN A 49 7.79 -10.85 -0.64
C ASN A 49 6.87 -12.08 -0.58
N TYR A 50 5.57 -11.88 -0.79
CA TYR A 50 4.59 -12.96 -0.91
C TYR A 50 4.20 -13.11 -2.37
N ILE A 51 4.43 -14.29 -2.93
CA ILE A 51 4.43 -14.54 -4.37
C ILE A 51 3.45 -15.67 -4.67
N ILE A 52 2.68 -15.52 -5.74
CA ILE A 52 1.86 -16.58 -6.31
C ILE A 52 2.49 -17.08 -7.61
N HIS A 53 2.71 -18.38 -7.71
CA HIS A 53 3.11 -19.01 -8.97
C HIS A 53 1.87 -19.46 -9.71
N GLN A 54 1.42 -18.66 -10.67
CA GLN A 54 0.28 -19.02 -11.51
C GLN A 54 0.72 -19.95 -12.62
N THR A 55 0.38 -21.22 -12.52
CA THR A 55 0.52 -22.18 -13.62
C THR A 55 -0.72 -22.26 -14.52
N HIS A 56 -1.87 -21.73 -14.11
CA HIS A 56 -3.16 -22.02 -14.80
C HIS A 56 -4.20 -20.89 -14.86
N LEU A 57 -3.91 -19.65 -14.48
CA LEU A 57 -4.90 -18.58 -14.60
C LEU A 57 -4.54 -17.63 -15.75
N ILE A 58 -5.38 -17.64 -16.77
CA ILE A 58 -5.20 -16.99 -18.08
C ILE A 58 -5.09 -15.45 -18.02
N TYR A 59 -5.27 -14.78 -16.86
CA TYR A 59 -5.44 -13.35 -16.82
C TYR A 59 -4.57 -12.54 -15.83
N TRP A 60 -3.69 -13.17 -15.03
CA TRP A 60 -2.97 -12.43 -13.99
C TRP A 60 -1.50 -12.82 -13.96
N SER A 61 -0.65 -11.94 -14.40
CA SER A 61 0.81 -12.07 -14.33
C SER A 61 1.42 -11.48 -13.06
N LEU A 62 0.68 -11.50 -11.95
CA LEU A 62 1.18 -11.00 -10.69
C LEU A 62 1.97 -12.09 -9.97
N ASP A 63 3.28 -12.05 -10.13
CA ASP A 63 4.18 -12.90 -9.35
C ASP A 63 4.22 -12.49 -7.88
N THR A 64 4.04 -11.19 -7.56
CA THR A 64 4.17 -10.67 -6.19
C THR A 64 2.86 -10.04 -5.70
N LEU A 65 2.18 -10.71 -4.77
CA LEU A 65 0.94 -10.20 -4.13
C LEU A 65 1.24 -9.17 -3.04
N ALA A 66 2.31 -9.34 -2.25
CA ALA A 66 2.70 -8.39 -1.23
C ALA A 66 4.22 -8.22 -1.20
N LYS A 67 4.67 -6.96 -1.08
CA LYS A 67 6.07 -6.61 -0.92
C LYS A 67 6.20 -5.64 0.26
N GLY A 68 7.08 -5.95 1.19
CA GLY A 68 7.27 -5.13 2.37
C GLY A 68 8.50 -5.52 3.17
N THR A 69 8.44 -5.26 4.45
CA THR A 69 9.52 -5.58 5.38
C THR A 69 8.99 -6.36 6.58
N PHE A 70 9.89 -6.99 7.30
CA PHE A 70 9.57 -7.56 8.61
C PHE A 70 10.53 -7.08 9.68
N LYS A 71 10.08 -7.16 10.92
CA LYS A 71 10.92 -7.00 12.11
C LYS A 71 10.73 -8.18 13.05
N TRP A 72 11.81 -8.60 13.74
CA TRP A 72 11.73 -9.58 14.79
C TRP A 72 11.03 -9.02 16.02
N ILE A 73 10.04 -9.74 16.53
CA ILE A 73 9.35 -9.44 17.79
C ILE A 73 10.01 -10.22 18.95
N ASN A 74 10.40 -11.47 18.67
CA ASN A 74 11.17 -12.32 19.57
C ASN A 74 11.88 -13.41 18.74
N ASP A 75 12.50 -14.38 19.39
CA ASP A 75 13.29 -15.45 18.73
C ASP A 75 12.49 -16.37 17.79
N SER A 76 11.16 -16.27 17.77
CA SER A 76 10.27 -17.16 17.02
C SER A 76 9.19 -16.44 16.21
N PHE A 77 9.05 -15.13 16.35
CA PHE A 77 8.03 -14.37 15.65
C PHE A 77 8.59 -13.13 14.97
N ILE A 78 8.12 -12.90 13.75
CA ILE A 78 8.32 -11.68 12.99
C ILE A 78 6.99 -10.96 12.83
N GLU A 79 7.02 -9.63 12.74
CA GLU A 79 5.90 -8.78 12.33
C GLU A 79 6.14 -8.30 10.91
N ILE A 80 5.16 -8.51 10.05
CA ILE A 80 5.20 -8.19 8.62
C ILE A 80 4.42 -6.91 8.39
N ASN A 81 5.00 -6.00 7.60
CA ASN A 81 4.38 -4.75 7.17
C ASN A 81 4.69 -4.48 5.70
N THR A 82 3.71 -4.01 4.96
CA THR A 82 3.89 -3.42 3.64
C THR A 82 3.70 -1.91 3.69
N PRO A 83 4.18 -1.13 2.71
CA PRO A 83 3.78 0.26 2.56
C PRO A 83 2.27 0.39 2.43
N LEU A 84 1.70 1.52 2.87
CA LEU A 84 0.27 1.79 2.71
C LEU A 84 -0.08 2.05 1.23
N PRO A 85 -1.31 1.73 0.77
CA PRO A 85 -1.71 1.92 -0.63
C PRO A 85 -1.54 3.36 -1.10
N ASP A 86 -1.92 4.35 -0.28
CA ASP A 86 -1.78 5.75 -0.65
C ASP A 86 -0.32 6.19 -0.81
N ILE A 87 0.60 5.64 -0.01
CA ILE A 87 2.03 5.92 -0.15
C ILE A 87 2.54 5.35 -1.47
N VAL A 88 2.22 4.09 -1.77
CA VAL A 88 2.63 3.45 -3.03
C VAL A 88 2.00 4.14 -4.23
N GLY A 89 0.71 4.45 -4.18
CA GLY A 89 -0.01 5.10 -5.27
C GLY A 89 0.50 6.52 -5.58
N ASN A 90 0.98 7.24 -4.56
CA ASN A 90 1.58 8.57 -4.75
C ASN A 90 3.06 8.50 -5.18
N GLU A 91 3.68 7.33 -5.26
CA GLU A 91 5.04 7.17 -5.74
C GLU A 91 5.13 7.52 -7.23
N GLY A 92 5.90 8.55 -7.54
CA GLY A 92 6.04 9.07 -8.91
C GLY A 92 4.83 9.85 -9.44
N LEU A 93 3.82 10.14 -8.62
CA LEU A 93 2.70 11.01 -8.98
C LEU A 93 3.19 12.39 -9.38
N LYS A 94 2.81 12.82 -10.58
CA LYS A 94 3.11 14.16 -11.10
C LYS A 94 1.81 14.89 -11.45
N VAL A 95 1.73 16.13 -11.03
CA VAL A 95 0.67 17.06 -11.40
C VAL A 95 1.31 18.27 -12.08
N VAL A 96 1.04 18.45 -13.35
CA VAL A 96 1.59 19.54 -14.17
C VAL A 96 0.45 20.45 -14.60
N GLN A 97 0.56 21.72 -14.31
CA GLN A 97 -0.41 22.75 -14.65
C GLN A 97 0.09 23.59 -15.82
N SER A 98 -0.80 23.93 -16.74
CA SER A 98 -0.47 24.72 -17.94
C SER A 98 -1.63 25.59 -18.40
N ALA A 99 -1.31 26.62 -19.16
CA ALA A 99 -2.26 27.39 -19.96
C ALA A 99 -2.21 26.85 -21.39
N ASP A 100 -3.23 26.09 -21.78
CA ASP A 100 -3.37 25.58 -23.16
C ASP A 100 -4.22 26.57 -23.99
N SER A 101 -3.60 27.18 -25.01
CA SER A 101 -4.27 28.13 -25.89
C SER A 101 -5.37 27.50 -26.75
N SER A 102 -5.41 26.18 -26.89
CA SER A 102 -6.43 25.44 -27.62
C SER A 102 -7.66 25.10 -26.77
N SER A 103 -7.54 25.19 -25.43
CA SER A 103 -8.60 24.86 -24.48
C SER A 103 -9.45 26.10 -24.14
N SER A 104 -10.74 25.88 -23.83
CA SER A 104 -11.64 26.98 -23.39
C SER A 104 -11.12 27.58 -22.07
N LEU A 105 -11.24 28.91 -21.94
CA LEU A 105 -10.99 29.62 -20.69
C LEU A 105 -12.12 29.46 -19.66
N ASP A 106 -13.26 28.90 -20.08
CA ASP A 106 -14.45 28.74 -19.22
C ASP A 106 -14.43 27.47 -18.39
N SER A 107 -13.41 26.60 -18.57
CA SER A 107 -13.27 25.34 -17.87
C SER A 107 -11.81 24.97 -17.68
N ILE A 108 -11.55 24.13 -16.66
CA ILE A 108 -10.25 23.53 -16.38
C ILE A 108 -10.32 22.06 -16.77
N LYS A 109 -9.48 21.64 -17.71
CA LYS A 109 -9.38 20.27 -18.15
C LYS A 109 -8.41 19.49 -17.28
N LEU A 110 -8.85 18.41 -16.63
CA LEU A 110 -8.00 17.42 -15.97
C LEU A 110 -7.77 16.25 -16.91
N SER A 111 -6.53 15.93 -17.23
CA SER A 111 -6.13 14.78 -18.04
C SER A 111 -5.38 13.79 -17.18
N PHE A 112 -5.86 12.54 -17.08
CA PHE A 112 -5.24 11.49 -16.30
C PHE A 112 -4.44 10.55 -17.19
N LEU A 113 -3.21 10.23 -16.75
CA LEU A 113 -2.31 9.29 -17.39
C LEU A 113 -2.02 8.15 -16.39
N ILE A 114 -2.78 7.07 -16.47
CA ILE A 114 -2.70 5.93 -15.57
C ILE A 114 -2.40 4.69 -16.42
N PRO A 115 -1.32 3.94 -16.13
CA PRO A 115 -0.94 2.74 -16.88
C PRO A 115 -1.80 1.53 -16.49
N ASN A 116 -3.12 1.70 -16.49
CA ASN A 116 -4.08 0.67 -16.15
C ASN A 116 -4.98 0.40 -17.36
N GLN A 117 -5.20 -0.89 -17.68
CA GLN A 117 -6.07 -1.29 -18.79
C GLN A 117 -7.54 -1.43 -18.39
N TRP A 118 -7.83 -1.45 -17.09
CA TRP A 118 -9.18 -1.57 -16.55
C TRP A 118 -9.83 -0.22 -16.36
N ASP A 119 -11.14 -0.19 -16.43
CA ASP A 119 -11.90 1.00 -16.12
C ASP A 119 -11.79 1.33 -14.62
N LEU A 120 -11.55 2.61 -14.33
CA LEU A 120 -11.43 3.13 -12.97
C LEU A 120 -12.47 4.21 -12.74
N LYS A 121 -13.10 4.22 -11.57
CA LYS A 121 -13.91 5.35 -11.14
C LYS A 121 -12.99 6.39 -10.52
N ILE A 122 -12.99 7.61 -11.04
CA ILE A 122 -12.29 8.76 -10.48
C ILE A 122 -13.30 9.74 -9.94
N THR A 123 -13.17 10.11 -8.68
CA THR A 123 -13.93 11.15 -8.00
C THR A 123 -13.00 12.32 -7.71
N VAL A 124 -13.28 13.48 -8.26
CA VAL A 124 -12.54 14.72 -7.99
C VAL A 124 -13.36 15.56 -7.02
N SER A 125 -12.80 15.82 -5.83
CA SER A 125 -13.39 16.69 -4.80
C SER A 125 -12.76 18.07 -4.88
N THR A 126 -13.54 19.13 -4.74
CA THR A 126 -13.09 20.51 -4.93
C THR A 126 -13.34 21.38 -3.70
N ASN A 127 -12.68 22.54 -3.62
CA ASN A 127 -12.90 23.54 -2.57
C ASN A 127 -14.35 24.05 -2.48
N THR A 128 -15.15 23.90 -3.54
CA THR A 128 -16.58 24.25 -3.53
C THR A 128 -17.48 23.15 -2.93
N LEU A 129 -16.89 22.12 -2.32
CA LEU A 129 -17.58 20.94 -1.77
C LEU A 129 -18.39 20.15 -2.83
N GLN A 130 -18.06 20.34 -4.10
CA GLN A 130 -18.63 19.56 -5.19
C GLN A 130 -17.71 18.39 -5.53
N ASN A 131 -18.32 17.26 -5.87
CA ASN A 131 -17.62 16.07 -6.36
C ASN A 131 -17.98 15.87 -7.83
N PHE A 132 -16.97 15.59 -8.64
CA PHE A 132 -17.11 15.27 -10.05
C PHE A 132 -16.63 13.83 -10.27
N ASP A 133 -17.54 12.98 -10.67
CA ASP A 133 -17.26 11.56 -10.93
C ASP A 133 -17.13 11.32 -12.43
N PHE A 134 -16.16 10.52 -12.84
CA PHE A 134 -16.11 9.99 -14.20
C PHE A 134 -15.47 8.59 -14.23
N ILE A 135 -15.73 7.87 -15.32
CA ILE A 135 -15.10 6.58 -15.58
C ILE A 135 -13.91 6.81 -16.50
N TYR A 136 -12.72 6.62 -15.93
CA TYR A 136 -11.48 6.60 -16.67
C TYR A 136 -11.36 5.30 -17.46
N SER A 137 -10.95 5.41 -18.73
CA SER A 137 -10.64 4.27 -19.60
C SER A 137 -9.55 4.66 -20.59
N LYS A 138 -9.09 3.73 -21.43
CA LYS A 138 -8.11 4.06 -22.49
C LYS A 138 -8.55 5.17 -23.43
N ILE A 139 -9.87 5.32 -23.63
CA ILE A 139 -10.46 6.30 -24.56
C ILE A 139 -11.07 7.51 -23.84
N ASN A 140 -11.34 7.42 -22.55
CA ASN A 140 -11.90 8.48 -21.72
C ASN A 140 -10.93 8.82 -20.58
N ARG A 141 -10.08 9.83 -20.79
CA ARG A 141 -9.00 10.20 -19.86
C ARG A 141 -9.14 11.59 -19.28
N GLU A 142 -10.20 12.31 -19.63
CA GLU A 142 -10.33 13.73 -19.35
C GLU A 142 -11.62 14.03 -18.60
N LEU A 143 -11.55 14.99 -17.70
CA LEU A 143 -12.67 15.56 -16.97
C LEU A 143 -12.58 17.09 -17.07
N SER A 144 -13.69 17.76 -17.35
CA SER A 144 -13.76 19.21 -17.31
C SER A 144 -14.37 19.69 -15.99
N LEU A 145 -13.70 20.62 -15.34
CA LEU A 145 -14.15 21.31 -14.13
C LEU A 145 -14.52 22.75 -14.46
N PRO A 146 -15.45 23.38 -13.73
CA PRO A 146 -15.70 24.82 -13.80
C PRO A 146 -14.42 25.63 -13.47
N ASN A 147 -14.25 26.78 -14.10
CA ASN A 147 -13.07 27.64 -13.91
C ASN A 147 -13.02 28.39 -12.58
N ASN A 148 -14.09 28.35 -11.78
CA ASN A 148 -14.15 28.95 -10.44
C ASN A 148 -13.62 28.04 -9.31
N ILE A 149 -13.04 26.90 -9.66
CA ILE A 149 -12.42 25.98 -8.69
C ILE A 149 -11.00 26.45 -8.43
N GLU A 150 -10.63 26.56 -7.15
CA GLU A 150 -9.30 27.01 -6.71
C GLU A 150 -8.40 25.84 -6.26
N SER A 151 -9.00 24.72 -5.83
CA SER A 151 -8.26 23.55 -5.42
C SER A 151 -9.07 22.26 -5.62
N PHE A 152 -8.35 21.15 -5.72
CA PHE A 152 -8.94 19.82 -5.85
C PHE A 152 -8.08 18.73 -5.20
N SER A 153 -8.74 17.66 -4.83
CA SER A 153 -8.16 16.37 -4.51
C SER A 153 -8.88 15.29 -5.30
N PHE A 154 -8.37 14.08 -5.34
CA PHE A 154 -9.04 13.00 -6.08
C PHE A 154 -8.89 11.65 -5.39
N HIS A 155 -9.92 10.83 -5.60
CA HIS A 155 -10.01 9.44 -5.21
C HIS A 155 -10.17 8.57 -6.46
N ILE A 156 -9.48 7.43 -6.52
CA ILE A 156 -9.54 6.49 -7.65
C ILE A 156 -9.85 5.10 -7.10
N ALA A 157 -10.87 4.47 -7.64
CA ALA A 157 -11.26 3.12 -7.28
C ALA A 157 -11.47 2.25 -8.54
N PRO A 158 -11.22 0.95 -8.48
CA PRO A 158 -11.53 0.05 -9.57
C PRO A 158 -13.05 -0.08 -9.73
N THR A 159 -13.53 -0.17 -10.98
CA THR A 159 -14.96 -0.46 -11.26
C THR A 159 -15.27 -1.96 -11.18
N ARG A 160 -14.23 -2.79 -11.33
CA ARG A 160 -14.34 -4.24 -11.23
C ARG A 160 -14.32 -4.72 -9.78
N LEU A 161 -14.98 -5.82 -9.52
CA LEU A 161 -14.83 -6.53 -8.26
C LEU A 161 -13.40 -7.09 -8.16
N ILE A 162 -12.71 -6.76 -7.07
CA ILE A 162 -11.41 -7.33 -6.74
C ILE A 162 -11.65 -8.48 -5.78
N ALA A 163 -11.20 -9.67 -6.13
CA ALA A 163 -11.45 -10.89 -5.35
C ALA A 163 -11.00 -10.77 -3.87
N HIS A 164 -9.99 -9.97 -3.61
CA HIS A 164 -9.47 -9.74 -2.25
C HIS A 164 -10.33 -8.81 -1.41
N SER A 165 -11.09 -7.88 -2.03
CA SER A 165 -11.93 -6.92 -1.30
C SER A 165 -13.14 -7.58 -0.64
N ILE A 166 -13.53 -8.76 -1.09
CA ILE A 166 -14.71 -9.48 -0.56
C ILE A 166 -14.36 -10.29 0.68
N ASN A 167 -13.13 -10.82 0.79
CA ASN A 167 -12.74 -11.79 1.82
C ASN A 167 -11.50 -11.41 2.62
N CYS A 168 -10.78 -10.35 2.27
CA CYS A 168 -9.50 -10.00 2.90
C CYS A 168 -9.39 -8.51 3.11
N PHE A 169 -9.01 -8.12 4.31
CA PHE A 169 -8.69 -6.76 4.73
C PHE A 169 -7.39 -6.20 4.11
N TYR A 170 -6.89 -6.77 3.00
CA TYR A 170 -5.55 -6.52 2.48
C TYR A 170 -5.50 -5.78 1.16
N GLY A 171 -6.60 -5.79 0.39
CA GLY A 171 -6.66 -5.08 -0.88
C GLY A 171 -6.88 -3.57 -0.70
N ALA A 172 -6.37 -2.76 -1.61
CA ALA A 172 -6.76 -1.36 -1.69
C ALA A 172 -8.18 -1.28 -2.25
N VAL A 173 -9.09 -0.69 -1.49
CA VAL A 173 -10.46 -0.39 -1.95
C VAL A 173 -10.43 0.78 -2.93
N GLY A 174 -9.44 1.67 -2.78
CA GLY A 174 -9.20 2.83 -3.60
C GLY A 174 -7.84 3.44 -3.31
N PHE A 175 -7.55 4.50 -4.00
CA PHE A 175 -6.36 5.33 -3.85
C PHE A 175 -6.78 6.78 -3.66
N ASP A 176 -6.25 7.44 -2.65
CA ASP A 176 -6.47 8.85 -2.39
C ASP A 176 -5.20 9.67 -2.68
N SER A 177 -5.37 10.83 -3.28
CA SER A 177 -4.29 11.81 -3.34
C SER A 177 -3.96 12.27 -1.93
N LEU A 178 -2.65 12.25 -1.54
CA LEU A 178 -2.22 12.61 -0.17
C LEU A 178 -2.39 14.09 0.15
N ARG A 179 -2.69 14.91 -0.84
CA ARG A 179 -2.80 16.36 -0.69
C ARG A 179 -3.88 16.94 -1.59
N GLU A 180 -4.33 18.11 -1.21
CA GLU A 180 -5.09 19.01 -2.04
C GLU A 180 -4.16 19.80 -2.95
N TYR A 181 -4.48 19.91 -4.23
CA TYR A 181 -3.72 20.64 -5.24
C TYR A 181 -4.35 22.00 -5.48
N GLN A 182 -3.58 23.06 -5.25
CA GLN A 182 -3.98 24.43 -5.57
C GLN A 182 -3.87 24.65 -7.08
N ILE A 183 -4.87 25.29 -7.68
CA ILE A 183 -4.88 25.62 -9.10
C ILE A 183 -4.21 26.96 -9.29
N GLU A 184 -3.17 27.00 -10.11
CA GLU A 184 -2.45 28.22 -10.42
C GLU A 184 -3.27 29.16 -11.29
N LYS A 185 -3.04 30.46 -11.12
CA LYS A 185 -3.75 31.47 -11.91
C LYS A 185 -3.49 31.28 -13.42
N ASN A 186 -4.54 31.39 -14.23
CA ASN A 186 -4.55 31.16 -15.68
C ASN A 186 -4.33 29.71 -16.13
N THR A 187 -4.37 28.74 -15.23
CA THR A 187 -4.38 27.32 -15.59
C THR A 187 -5.75 26.94 -16.18
N ASN A 188 -5.74 26.32 -17.35
CA ASN A 188 -6.93 25.70 -17.95
C ASN A 188 -6.71 24.24 -18.33
N HIS A 189 -5.50 23.71 -18.12
CA HIS A 189 -5.18 22.31 -18.32
C HIS A 189 -4.25 21.79 -17.21
N ILE A 190 -4.61 20.63 -16.62
CA ILE A 190 -3.86 19.96 -15.58
C ILE A 190 -3.67 18.49 -15.98
N SER A 191 -2.42 18.09 -16.17
CA SER A 191 -2.04 16.70 -16.43
C SER A 191 -1.65 16.02 -15.13
N ILE A 192 -2.25 14.85 -14.88
CA ILE A 192 -2.05 14.04 -13.67
C ILE A 192 -1.52 12.67 -14.10
N GLU A 193 -0.25 12.41 -13.87
CA GLU A 193 0.43 11.15 -14.18
C GLU A 193 0.59 10.33 -12.90
N ILE A 194 0.06 9.08 -12.89
CA ILE A 194 0.09 8.19 -11.73
C ILE A 194 0.68 6.83 -12.13
N PRO A 195 2.00 6.72 -12.26
CA PRO A 195 2.65 5.53 -12.79
C PRO A 195 2.51 4.29 -11.90
N ALA A 196 2.29 4.48 -10.60
CA ALA A 196 2.14 3.39 -9.66
C ALA A 196 0.80 2.64 -9.74
N LEU A 197 -0.24 3.25 -10.34
CA LEU A 197 -1.54 2.61 -10.52
C LEU A 197 -1.57 1.74 -11.79
N ASP A 198 -0.69 0.77 -11.85
CA ASP A 198 -0.67 -0.26 -12.88
C ASP A 198 -1.83 -1.26 -12.72
N ASP A 199 -1.95 -2.23 -13.63
CA ASP A 199 -3.00 -3.25 -13.61
C ASP A 199 -3.03 -4.07 -12.33
N ALA A 200 -1.91 -4.15 -11.65
CA ALA A 200 -1.70 -4.94 -10.45
C ALA A 200 -1.99 -4.20 -9.16
N PHE A 201 -2.03 -2.87 -9.18
CA PHE A 201 -2.09 -2.06 -7.96
C PHE A 201 -3.20 -2.48 -7.01
N PHE A 202 -4.42 -2.63 -7.52
CA PHE A 202 -5.58 -2.98 -6.69
C PHE A 202 -5.64 -4.47 -6.30
N ASP A 203 -4.82 -5.31 -6.91
CA ASP A 203 -4.71 -6.73 -6.58
C ASP A 203 -3.61 -7.01 -5.55
N ARG A 204 -2.78 -6.01 -5.20
CA ARG A 204 -1.75 -6.13 -4.18
C ARG A 204 -2.35 -6.20 -2.78
N TRP A 205 -1.66 -6.90 -1.91
CA TRP A 205 -2.00 -6.99 -0.50
C TRP A 205 -1.20 -5.97 0.31
N PHE A 206 -1.91 -5.23 1.14
CA PHE A 206 -1.35 -4.22 2.03
C PHE A 206 -1.47 -4.70 3.47
N ILE A 207 -0.37 -5.24 4.01
CA ILE A 207 -0.30 -5.91 5.31
C ILE A 207 0.16 -4.91 6.36
N LYS A 208 -0.52 -4.88 7.50
CA LYS A 208 -0.15 -4.03 8.63
C LYS A 208 -0.13 -4.81 9.92
N GLY A 209 1.07 -4.99 10.49
CA GLY A 209 1.24 -5.55 11.84
C GLY A 209 0.86 -7.02 11.97
N GLU A 210 1.04 -7.83 10.91
CA GLU A 210 0.77 -9.26 11.00
C GLU A 210 1.96 -10.07 11.50
N TYR A 211 1.66 -11.09 12.28
CA TYR A 211 2.68 -11.95 12.86
C TYR A 211 2.81 -13.26 12.11
N ALA A 212 4.06 -13.65 11.86
CA ALA A 212 4.39 -14.98 11.38
C ALA A 212 5.33 -15.68 12.35
N LYS A 213 5.07 -16.96 12.61
CA LYS A 213 5.97 -17.82 13.40
C LYS A 213 7.08 -18.35 12.51
N VAL A 214 8.31 -18.22 12.98
CA VAL A 214 9.50 -18.61 12.22
C VAL A 214 10.24 -19.71 12.97
N THR A 215 10.61 -20.75 12.25
CA THR A 215 11.56 -21.79 12.68
C THR A 215 12.78 -21.80 11.75
N LYS A 216 13.70 -22.75 11.95
CA LYS A 216 14.85 -22.91 11.07
C LYS A 216 14.46 -23.13 9.60
N ASN A 217 13.38 -23.86 9.34
CA ASN A 217 13.01 -24.34 8.01
C ASN A 217 11.58 -24.00 7.61
N THR A 218 10.83 -23.30 8.45
CA THR A 218 9.44 -22.97 8.16
C THR A 218 9.08 -21.56 8.56
N ILE A 219 8.16 -20.97 7.81
CA ILE A 219 7.39 -19.79 8.19
C ILE A 219 5.92 -20.22 8.27
N THR A 220 5.27 -19.99 9.40
CA THR A 220 3.83 -20.22 9.54
C THR A 220 3.14 -18.86 9.59
N TRP A 221 2.30 -18.60 8.60
CA TRP A 221 1.59 -17.33 8.47
C TRP A 221 0.15 -17.58 8.04
N LYS A 222 -0.82 -16.96 8.70
CA LYS A 222 -2.27 -17.14 8.43
C LYS A 222 -2.77 -18.58 8.52
N GLY A 223 -2.12 -19.41 9.33
CA GLY A 223 -2.45 -20.83 9.45
C GLY A 223 -1.75 -21.73 8.43
N GLU A 224 -1.17 -21.15 7.37
CA GLU A 224 -0.44 -21.88 6.35
C GLU A 224 1.03 -22.07 6.74
N VAL A 225 1.61 -23.21 6.35
CA VAL A 225 3.00 -23.59 6.64
C VAL A 225 3.82 -23.56 5.38
N PHE A 226 4.71 -22.59 5.27
CA PHE A 226 5.66 -22.43 4.18
C PHE A 226 6.97 -23.12 4.57
N ARG A 227 7.45 -24.07 3.75
CA ARG A 227 8.69 -24.84 3.98
C ARG A 227 9.82 -24.29 3.14
N LYS A 228 11.00 -24.17 3.72
CA LYS A 228 12.20 -23.65 3.02
C LYS A 228 12.54 -24.56 1.84
N LYS A 229 12.68 -23.96 0.66
CA LYS A 229 13.26 -24.63 -0.49
C LYS A 229 14.79 -24.64 -0.37
N TRP A 230 15.38 -25.78 -0.58
CA TRP A 230 16.81 -25.91 -0.74
C TRP A 230 17.08 -25.77 -2.23
N GLU A 231 17.89 -24.79 -2.62
CA GLU A 231 18.42 -24.73 -3.98
C GLU A 231 19.40 -25.90 -4.12
N LEU A 232 19.11 -26.79 -5.07
CA LEU A 232 19.96 -27.94 -5.41
C LEU A 232 21.13 -27.47 -6.29
#